data_6abd3fc067618fa401555635d749c0b9
#
_entry.id   6abd3fc067618fa401555635d749c0b9
#
_cell.length_a   1.000
_cell.length_b   1.000
_cell.length_c   1.000
_cell.angle_alpha   90.00
_cell.angle_beta   90.00
_cell.angle_gamma   90.00
#
_symmetry.space_group_name_H-M   'P 1'
#
loop_
_entity.id
_entity.type
_entity.pdbx_description
1 polymer ?
#
loop_
_entity_poly.entity_id
_entity_poly.type
_entity_poly.pdbx_seq_one_letter_code
_entity_poly.pdbx_strand_id
1 'polypeptide(L)'
;IERGLKLKVLDNNIKNNELLSNAYIIAKDFDNAVRSLIKVTKITNDPKYDYRIGQIQLQNSKSEQAIKYFNIARDKGWNRKPGSLEMLLGVCYIEIDDFKNARLELKKAIDFGKEKEANPWLSYIESTEGLRAAVSS
;
A
#
# COMPACT_ATOMS: atom_id res chain seq x y z
N ILE A 1 30.95 -3.20 -22.27
CA ILE A 1 29.97 -3.82 -23.20
C ILE A 1 29.11 -4.83 -22.42
N GLU A 2 29.72 -5.76 -21.68
CA GLU A 2 28.96 -6.73 -20.88
C GLU A 2 28.10 -6.06 -19.83
N ARG A 3 28.61 -5.02 -19.17
CA ARG A 3 27.87 -4.27 -18.17
C ARG A 3 26.66 -3.57 -18.80
N GLY A 4 26.80 -2.98 -20.00
CA GLY A 4 25.70 -2.34 -20.70
C GLY A 4 24.61 -3.32 -21.11
N LEU A 5 24.99 -4.52 -21.58
CA LEU A 5 24.06 -5.59 -21.91
C LEU A 5 23.32 -6.08 -20.67
N LYS A 6 24.02 -6.25 -19.56
CA LYS A 6 23.42 -6.69 -18.29
C LYS A 6 22.38 -5.70 -17.78
N LEU A 7 22.70 -4.39 -17.80
CA LEU A 7 21.74 -3.34 -17.40
C LEU A 7 20.52 -3.32 -18.32
N LYS A 8 20.72 -3.50 -19.63
CA LYS A 8 19.62 -3.54 -20.59
C LYS A 8 18.68 -4.73 -20.34
N VAL A 9 19.26 -5.91 -20.01
CA VAL A 9 18.48 -7.11 -19.67
C VAL A 9 17.64 -6.85 -18.39
N LEU A 10 18.24 -6.23 -17.37
CA LEU A 10 17.52 -5.89 -16.13
C LEU A 10 16.37 -4.92 -16.41
N ASP A 11 16.59 -3.87 -17.20
CA ASP A 11 15.54 -2.94 -17.58
C ASP A 11 14.41 -3.62 -18.34
N ASN A 12 14.73 -4.54 -19.26
CA ASN A 12 13.72 -5.29 -19.99
C ASN A 12 12.90 -6.19 -19.07
N ASN A 13 13.55 -6.81 -18.07
CA ASN A 13 12.87 -7.64 -17.09
C ASN A 13 11.91 -6.82 -16.23
N ILE A 14 12.30 -5.61 -15.83
CA ILE A 14 11.42 -4.69 -15.10
C ILE A 14 10.19 -4.36 -15.97
N LYS A 15 10.41 -3.90 -17.20
CA LYS A 15 9.32 -3.52 -18.11
C LYS A 15 8.38 -4.69 -18.39
N ASN A 16 8.92 -5.87 -18.64
CA ASN A 16 8.12 -7.07 -18.93
C ASN A 16 7.24 -7.44 -17.75
N ASN A 17 7.79 -7.39 -16.54
CA ASN A 17 7.02 -7.72 -15.33
C ASN A 17 5.98 -6.63 -15.01
N GLU A 18 6.27 -5.36 -15.30
CA GLU A 18 5.27 -4.30 -15.20
C GLU A 18 4.09 -4.54 -16.14
N LEU A 19 4.38 -4.89 -17.40
CA LEU A 19 3.35 -5.20 -18.38
C LEU A 19 2.52 -6.43 -17.98
N LEU A 20 3.18 -7.48 -17.50
CA LEU A 20 2.50 -8.67 -17.00
C LEU A 20 1.60 -8.31 -15.81
N SER A 21 2.10 -7.54 -14.87
CA SER A 21 1.31 -7.12 -13.71
C SER A 21 0.06 -6.37 -14.15
N ASN A 22 0.20 -5.42 -15.08
CA ASN A 22 -0.93 -4.66 -15.60
C ASN A 22 -1.96 -5.56 -16.27
N ALA A 23 -1.51 -6.51 -17.07
CA ALA A 23 -2.40 -7.48 -17.72
C ALA A 23 -3.15 -8.33 -16.70
N TYR A 24 -2.47 -8.80 -15.66
CA TYR A 24 -3.09 -9.56 -14.59
C TYR A 24 -4.12 -8.73 -13.81
N ILE A 25 -3.84 -7.44 -13.56
CA ILE A 25 -4.79 -6.53 -12.90
C ILE A 25 -6.07 -6.40 -13.73
N ILE A 26 -5.93 -6.22 -15.04
CA ILE A 26 -7.07 -6.12 -15.96
C ILE A 26 -7.90 -7.40 -15.90
N ALA A 27 -7.25 -8.55 -15.82
CA ALA A 27 -7.90 -9.87 -15.71
C ALA A 27 -8.39 -10.16 -14.27
N LYS A 28 -8.17 -9.24 -13.33
CA LYS A 28 -8.47 -9.41 -11.90
C LYS A 28 -7.74 -10.60 -11.27
N ASP A 29 -6.60 -10.96 -11.81
CA ASP A 29 -5.71 -11.97 -11.26
C ASP A 29 -4.66 -11.28 -10.39
N PHE A 30 -5.07 -10.84 -9.21
CA PHE A 30 -4.26 -10.01 -8.34
C PHE A 30 -3.05 -10.74 -7.78
N ASP A 31 -3.16 -12.03 -7.51
CA ASP A 31 -2.04 -12.82 -6.98
C ASP A 31 -0.88 -12.88 -7.98
N ASN A 32 -1.17 -13.11 -9.24
CA ASN A 32 -0.14 -13.12 -10.29
C ASN A 32 0.40 -11.72 -10.58
N ALA A 33 -0.45 -10.68 -10.48
CA ALA A 33 0.00 -9.29 -10.60
C ALA A 33 1.04 -8.96 -9.53
N VAL A 34 0.78 -9.37 -8.29
CA VAL A 34 1.72 -9.16 -7.17
C VAL A 34 3.01 -9.95 -7.39
N ARG A 35 2.93 -11.20 -7.81
CA ARG A 35 4.13 -12.01 -8.09
C ARG A 35 5.03 -11.38 -9.13
N SER A 36 4.45 -10.80 -10.18
CA SER A 36 5.21 -10.10 -11.23
C SER A 36 5.95 -8.90 -10.65
N LEU A 37 5.30 -8.12 -9.78
CA LEU A 37 5.93 -6.95 -9.16
C LEU A 37 6.95 -7.34 -8.09
N ILE A 38 6.75 -8.45 -7.38
CA ILE A 38 7.75 -8.94 -6.43
C ILE A 38 9.07 -9.23 -7.13
N LYS A 39 9.02 -9.78 -8.35
CA LYS A 39 10.23 -10.00 -9.15
C LYS A 39 10.96 -8.68 -9.41
N VAL A 40 10.21 -7.61 -9.67
CA VAL A 40 10.78 -6.27 -9.88
C VAL A 40 11.46 -5.75 -8.61
N THR A 41 10.87 -5.97 -7.43
CA THR A 41 11.46 -5.52 -6.16
C THR A 41 12.81 -6.18 -5.87
N LYS A 42 13.11 -7.30 -6.49
CA LYS A 42 14.41 -7.96 -6.35
C LYS A 42 15.46 -7.40 -7.31
N ILE A 43 15.04 -6.63 -8.30
CA ILE A 43 15.93 -6.02 -9.30
C ILE A 43 16.24 -4.57 -8.93
N THR A 44 15.26 -3.85 -8.41
CA THR A 44 15.40 -2.43 -8.07
C THR A 44 14.86 -2.15 -6.67
N ASN A 45 15.45 -1.14 -6.00
CA ASN A 45 15.03 -0.73 -4.67
C ASN A 45 14.02 0.45 -4.71
N ASP A 46 13.43 0.72 -5.86
CA ASP A 46 12.48 1.82 -6.01
C ASP A 46 11.20 1.53 -5.21
N PRO A 47 10.84 2.35 -4.23
CA PRO A 47 9.67 2.10 -3.38
C PRO A 47 8.34 2.11 -4.13
N LYS A 48 8.29 2.64 -5.35
CA LYS A 48 7.03 2.69 -6.12
C LYS A 48 6.46 1.29 -6.38
N TYR A 49 7.31 0.27 -6.46
CA TYR A 49 6.84 -1.10 -6.70
C TYR A 49 6.23 -1.70 -5.44
N ASP A 50 6.82 -1.45 -4.28
CA ASP A 50 6.24 -1.88 -3.00
C ASP A 50 4.90 -1.17 -2.75
N TYR A 51 4.85 0.13 -3.02
CA TYR A 51 3.62 0.91 -2.92
C TYR A 51 2.53 0.33 -3.83
N ARG A 52 2.88 0.00 -5.07
CA ARG A 52 1.95 -0.59 -6.04
C ARG A 52 1.46 -1.95 -5.57
N ILE A 53 2.35 -2.79 -5.03
CA ILE A 53 1.94 -4.08 -4.45
C ILE A 53 0.95 -3.86 -3.32
N GLY A 54 1.22 -2.90 -2.43
CA GLY A 54 0.30 -2.55 -1.35
C GLY A 54 -1.09 -2.19 -1.86
N GLN A 55 -1.16 -1.36 -2.91
CA GLN A 55 -2.44 -0.96 -3.52
C GLN A 55 -3.19 -2.17 -4.09
N ILE A 56 -2.48 -3.07 -4.78
CA ILE A 56 -3.09 -4.28 -5.36
C ILE A 56 -3.60 -5.19 -4.25
N GLN A 57 -2.83 -5.39 -3.19
CA GLN A 57 -3.24 -6.22 -2.06
C GLN A 57 -4.47 -5.65 -1.36
N LEU A 58 -4.53 -4.33 -1.18
CA LEU A 58 -5.70 -3.68 -0.62
C LEU A 58 -6.93 -3.89 -1.51
N GLN A 59 -6.78 -3.75 -2.81
CA GLN A 59 -7.86 -4.00 -3.78
C GLN A 59 -8.32 -5.46 -3.72
N ASN A 60 -7.41 -6.39 -3.43
CA ASN A 60 -7.69 -7.82 -3.29
C ASN A 60 -8.16 -8.18 -1.87
N SER A 61 -8.49 -7.20 -1.04
CA SER A 61 -8.95 -7.39 0.34
C SER A 61 -7.95 -8.11 1.24
N LYS A 62 -6.66 -7.99 0.94
CA LYS A 62 -5.57 -8.54 1.75
C LYS A 62 -4.88 -7.42 2.52
N SER A 63 -5.59 -6.88 3.51
CA SER A 63 -5.16 -5.67 4.24
C SER A 63 -3.85 -5.87 5.00
N GLU A 64 -3.62 -7.04 5.60
CA GLU A 64 -2.37 -7.31 6.32
C GLU A 64 -1.15 -7.29 5.39
N GLN A 65 -1.27 -7.91 4.22
CA GLN A 65 -0.22 -7.89 3.21
C GLN A 65 -0.03 -6.47 2.66
N ALA A 66 -1.11 -5.73 2.45
CA ALA A 66 -1.03 -4.34 2.03
C ALA A 66 -0.23 -3.49 3.03
N ILE A 67 -0.50 -3.64 4.33
CA ILE A 67 0.23 -2.95 5.40
C ILE A 67 1.73 -3.26 5.30
N LYS A 68 2.08 -4.52 5.11
CA LYS A 68 3.47 -4.95 4.98
C LYS A 68 4.17 -4.17 3.86
N TYR A 69 3.59 -4.14 2.68
CA TYR A 69 4.22 -3.51 1.51
C TYR A 69 4.21 -1.99 1.58
N PHE A 70 3.17 -1.37 2.14
CA PHE A 70 3.17 0.07 2.40
C PHE A 70 4.28 0.46 3.39
N ASN A 71 4.50 -0.33 4.43
CA ASN A 71 5.60 -0.07 5.38
C ASN A 71 6.96 -0.25 4.72
N ILE A 72 7.13 -1.26 3.85
CA ILE A 72 8.37 -1.43 3.09
C ILE A 72 8.60 -0.21 2.20
N ALA A 73 7.57 0.27 1.50
CA ALA A 73 7.69 1.47 0.66
C ALA A 73 8.11 2.68 1.49
N ARG A 74 7.51 2.89 2.66
CA ARG A 74 7.87 3.97 3.57
C ARG A 74 9.33 3.87 4.03
N ASP A 75 9.76 2.68 4.42
CA ASP A 75 11.14 2.44 4.86
C ASP A 75 12.16 2.67 3.74
N LYS A 76 11.78 2.42 2.49
CA LYS A 76 12.59 2.72 1.32
C LYS A 76 12.57 4.19 0.92
N GLY A 77 11.80 5.03 1.61
CA GLY A 77 11.76 6.48 1.38
C GLY A 77 10.68 6.95 0.41
N TRP A 78 9.55 6.22 0.31
CA TRP A 78 8.42 6.69 -0.48
C TRP A 78 8.01 8.09 -0.03
N ASN A 79 8.04 9.05 -0.94
CA ASN A 79 7.73 10.45 -0.65
C ASN A 79 6.86 11.11 -1.71
N ARG A 80 6.32 10.33 -2.64
CA ARG A 80 5.39 10.84 -3.64
C ARG A 80 3.99 10.93 -3.04
N LYS A 81 3.22 11.93 -3.45
CA LYS A 81 1.86 12.14 -2.95
C LYS A 81 1.79 12.11 -1.42
N PRO A 82 2.33 13.15 -0.74
CA PRO A 82 2.36 13.20 0.73
C PRO A 82 0.98 12.94 1.33
N GLY A 83 0.93 12.10 2.35
CA GLY A 83 -0.30 11.73 3.04
C GLY A 83 -1.07 10.58 2.42
N SER A 84 -0.84 10.24 1.15
CA SER A 84 -1.59 9.13 0.50
C SER A 84 -1.25 7.77 1.09
N LEU A 85 0.03 7.51 1.36
CA LEU A 85 0.45 6.25 1.97
C LEU A 85 -0.14 6.11 3.37
N GLU A 86 -0.11 7.18 4.16
CA GLU A 86 -0.66 7.21 5.51
C GLU A 86 -2.18 6.98 5.49
N MET A 87 -2.89 7.57 4.55
CA MET A 87 -4.32 7.32 4.37
C MET A 87 -4.60 5.85 4.06
N LEU A 88 -3.85 5.27 3.15
CA LEU A 88 -4.01 3.85 2.78
C LEU A 88 -3.71 2.94 3.96
N LEU A 89 -2.64 3.22 4.71
CA LEU A 89 -2.33 2.48 5.94
C LEU A 89 -3.46 2.60 6.97
N GLY A 90 -3.98 3.82 7.16
CA GLY A 90 -5.10 4.04 8.06
C GLY A 90 -6.31 3.16 7.72
N VAL A 91 -6.69 3.13 6.44
CA VAL A 91 -7.80 2.30 5.96
C VAL A 91 -7.51 0.81 6.18
N CYS A 92 -6.29 0.37 5.88
CA CYS A 92 -5.90 -1.03 6.09
C CYS A 92 -6.03 -1.44 7.56
N TYR A 93 -5.57 -0.58 8.47
CA TYR A 93 -5.68 -0.86 9.91
C TYR A 93 -7.12 -0.89 10.38
N ILE A 94 -7.99 -0.05 9.82
CA ILE A 94 -9.43 -0.11 10.12
C ILE A 94 -10.01 -1.48 9.70
N GLU A 95 -9.64 -1.95 8.51
CA GLU A 95 -10.16 -3.22 7.99
C GLU A 95 -9.77 -4.43 8.86
N ILE A 96 -8.61 -4.38 9.49
CA ILE A 96 -8.19 -5.45 10.42
C ILE A 96 -8.54 -5.13 11.88
N ASP A 97 -9.34 -4.12 12.10
CA ASP A 97 -9.84 -3.73 13.44
C ASP A 97 -8.74 -3.23 14.39
N ASP A 98 -7.65 -2.74 13.84
CA ASP A 98 -6.56 -2.14 14.62
C ASP A 98 -6.73 -0.62 14.66
N PHE A 99 -7.67 -0.16 15.49
CA PHE A 99 -8.02 1.26 15.55
C PHE A 99 -6.91 2.12 16.13
N LYS A 100 -6.08 1.59 17.00
CA LYS A 100 -4.95 2.33 17.57
C LYS A 100 -3.98 2.77 16.46
N ASN A 101 -3.53 1.84 15.63
CA ASN A 101 -2.63 2.14 14.53
C ASN A 101 -3.33 2.91 13.42
N ALA A 102 -4.61 2.66 13.18
CA ALA A 102 -5.39 3.44 12.22
C ALA A 102 -5.38 4.92 12.60
N ARG A 103 -5.66 5.26 13.87
CA ARG A 103 -5.62 6.66 14.34
C ARG A 103 -4.25 7.29 14.14
N LEU A 104 -3.18 6.56 14.45
CA LEU A 104 -1.82 7.09 14.26
C LEU A 104 -1.56 7.45 12.81
N GLU A 105 -1.89 6.57 11.88
CA GLU A 105 -1.66 6.84 10.47
C GLU A 105 -2.57 7.95 9.92
N LEU A 106 -3.83 7.97 10.33
CA LEU A 106 -4.76 9.02 9.90
C LEU A 106 -4.32 10.40 10.41
N LYS A 107 -3.80 10.49 11.63
CA LYS A 107 -3.26 11.75 12.15
C LYS A 107 -2.02 12.19 11.37
N LYS A 108 -1.15 11.26 10.98
CA LYS A 108 -0.02 11.58 10.10
C LYS A 108 -0.52 12.11 8.74
N ALA A 109 -1.58 11.51 8.20
CA ALA A 109 -2.18 11.98 6.95
C ALA A 109 -2.69 13.41 7.08
N ILE A 110 -3.29 13.76 8.21
CA ILE A 110 -3.73 15.13 8.49
C ILE A 110 -2.53 16.09 8.49
N ASP A 111 -1.41 15.71 9.09
CA ASP A 111 -0.19 16.52 9.08
C ASP A 111 0.30 16.80 7.65
N PHE A 112 -0.01 15.94 6.71
CA PHE A 112 0.27 16.12 5.28
C PHE A 112 -0.86 16.83 4.53
N GLY A 113 -1.89 17.35 5.21
CA GLY A 113 -2.97 18.11 4.60
C GLY A 113 -4.16 17.27 4.13
N LYS A 114 -4.28 16.03 4.61
CA LYS A 114 -5.37 15.12 4.24
C LYS A 114 -6.54 15.11 5.22
N GLU A 115 -6.83 16.25 5.86
CA GLU A 115 -7.89 16.35 6.87
C GLU A 115 -9.27 15.93 6.33
N LYS A 116 -9.61 16.38 5.13
CA LYS A 116 -10.92 16.10 4.53
C LYS A 116 -11.14 14.62 4.33
N GLU A 117 -10.07 13.90 3.94
CA GLU A 117 -10.13 12.47 3.70
C GLU A 117 -10.04 11.67 5.00
N ALA A 118 -9.26 12.13 5.96
CA ALA A 118 -8.99 11.41 7.20
C ALA A 118 -10.09 11.57 8.25
N ASN A 119 -10.68 12.75 8.38
CA ASN A 119 -11.66 13.03 9.43
C ASN A 119 -12.88 12.11 9.40
N PRO A 120 -13.47 11.78 8.24
CA PRO A 120 -14.58 10.80 8.22
C PRO A 120 -14.19 9.45 8.80
N TRP A 121 -12.97 8.98 8.55
CA TRP A 121 -12.49 7.72 9.10
C TRP A 121 -12.24 7.79 10.60
N LEU A 122 -11.72 8.91 11.11
CA LEU A 122 -11.59 9.12 12.56
C LEU A 122 -12.95 9.14 13.24
N SER A 123 -13.95 9.76 12.62
CA SER A 123 -15.31 9.76 13.13
C SER A 123 -15.90 8.34 13.14
N TYR A 124 -15.63 7.55 12.12
CA TYR A 124 -16.04 6.16 12.04
C TYR A 124 -15.45 5.34 13.21
N ILE A 125 -14.16 5.53 13.49
CA ILE A 125 -13.47 4.85 14.59
C ILE A 125 -14.14 5.23 15.92
N GLU A 126 -14.35 6.51 16.16
CA GLU A 126 -14.95 7.01 17.40
C GLU A 126 -16.36 6.44 17.60
N SER A 127 -17.18 6.49 16.55
CA SER A 127 -18.54 5.94 16.60
C SER A 127 -18.55 4.45 16.86
N THR A 128 -17.67 3.70 16.22
CA THR A 128 -17.59 2.25 16.35
C THR A 128 -17.13 1.87 17.76
N GLU A 129 -16.14 2.55 18.30
CA GLU A 129 -15.67 2.34 19.67
C GLU A 129 -16.74 2.67 20.69
N GLY A 130 -17.48 3.76 20.47
CA GLY A 130 -18.60 4.15 21.33
C GLY A 130 -19.71 3.09 21.34
N LEU A 131 -20.10 2.57 20.17
CA LEU A 131 -21.10 1.52 20.06
C LEU A 131 -20.66 0.23 20.75
N ARG A 132 -19.40 -0.17 20.57
CA ARG A 132 -18.84 -1.38 21.20
C ARG A 132 -18.81 -1.24 22.73
N ALA A 133 -18.44 -0.07 23.23
CA ALA A 133 -18.45 0.20 24.67
C ALA A 133 -19.86 0.14 25.24
N ALA A 134 -20.86 0.69 24.54
CA ALA A 134 -22.25 0.65 24.97
C ALA A 134 -22.82 -0.77 25.03
N VAL A 135 -22.44 -1.62 24.05
CA VAL A 135 -22.89 -3.02 23.99
C VAL A 135 -22.23 -3.86 25.08
N SER A 136 -20.98 -3.53 25.45
CA SER A 136 -20.21 -4.28 26.47
C SER A 136 -20.60 -3.95 27.90
N SER A 137 -21.31 -2.86 28.11
CA SER A 137 -21.69 -2.41 29.48
C SER A 137 -23.12 -2.88 29.91
#